data_41a4cdcc0b25a0c5df3414b739dc4199
#
_entry.id   41a4cdcc0b25a0c5df3414b739dc4199
#
_cell.length_a   1.000
_cell.length_b   1.000
_cell.length_c   1.000
_cell.angle_alpha   90.00
_cell.angle_beta   90.00
_cell.angle_gamma   90.00
#
_symmetry.space_group_name_H-M   'P 1'
#
loop_
_entity.id
_entity.type
_entity.pdbx_description
1 polymer ?
#
loop_
_entity_poly.entity_id
_entity_poly.type
_entity_poly.pdbx_seq_one_letter_code
_entity_poly.pdbx_strand_id
1 'polypeptide(L)'
;VGFSKNITDKFRIGLKAKMLLGIYSARINTSEFDASIEDDFSQTWNADLQMDISGPVTIEWDEEDKPSDLIVDDARFESVEGIVKEILNTGNKGFGVDFGAVYDITDRLSVSAAVTDLGYMDWKKDILNVKGVSQFKFTGENIQDVYEGSADFNDIVTAYMDSLISSITFTETKQPFSTKLSYGISAGVSYNLAKSFSLGVLSYTRFLDSRYQEALTLSANLNLRNLFSASLAYTATNYRRDNIGFGIA
;
A
#
# COMPACT_ATOMS: atom_id res chain seq x y z
N VAL A 1 -3.90 3.63 22.52
CA VAL A 1 -3.99 3.12 23.90
C VAL A 1 -4.02 1.61 23.85
N GLY A 2 -3.22 0.95 24.71
CA GLY A 2 -3.15 -0.53 24.77
C GLY A 2 -3.47 -1.05 26.17
N PHE A 3 -4.05 -2.23 26.19
CA PHE A 3 -4.39 -2.96 27.41
C PHE A 3 -3.94 -4.41 27.26
N SER A 4 -3.35 -4.99 28.29
CA SER A 4 -3.04 -6.42 28.35
C SER A 4 -3.44 -6.98 29.71
N LYS A 5 -3.91 -8.22 29.73
CA LYS A 5 -4.37 -8.90 30.94
C LYS A 5 -4.03 -10.38 30.91
N ASN A 6 -3.54 -10.88 32.02
CA ASN A 6 -3.52 -12.32 32.27
C ASN A 6 -4.93 -12.76 32.66
N ILE A 7 -5.55 -13.57 31.83
CA ILE A 7 -6.88 -14.15 32.10
C ILE A 7 -6.72 -15.34 33.05
N THR A 8 -5.67 -16.11 32.86
CA THR A 8 -5.20 -17.17 33.75
C THR A 8 -3.68 -17.10 33.86
N ASP A 9 -3.07 -17.94 34.68
CA ASP A 9 -1.60 -18.05 34.76
C ASP A 9 -0.95 -18.45 33.43
N LYS A 10 -1.71 -19.07 32.54
CA LYS A 10 -1.24 -19.57 31.24
C LYS A 10 -1.77 -18.81 30.04
N PHE A 11 -2.78 -17.96 30.22
CA PHE A 11 -3.44 -17.29 29.11
C PHE A 11 -3.42 -15.77 29.28
N ARG A 12 -2.82 -15.10 28.29
CA ARG A 12 -2.70 -13.63 28.22
C ARG A 12 -3.33 -13.13 26.95
N ILE A 13 -4.02 -12.00 27.06
CA ILE A 13 -4.58 -11.27 25.91
C ILE A 13 -4.08 -9.84 25.91
N GLY A 14 -4.02 -9.27 24.70
CA GLY A 14 -3.70 -7.87 24.50
C GLY A 14 -4.64 -7.25 23.47
N LEU A 15 -5.03 -6.01 23.73
CA LEU A 15 -5.83 -5.19 22.83
C LEU A 15 -5.16 -3.81 22.72
N LYS A 16 -5.06 -3.25 21.52
CA LYS A 16 -4.56 -1.90 21.30
C LYS A 16 -5.48 -1.17 20.33
N ALA A 17 -5.97 -0.02 20.73
CA ALA A 17 -6.69 0.92 19.90
C ALA A 17 -5.74 2.03 19.43
N LYS A 18 -5.82 2.38 18.14
CA LYS A 18 -5.01 3.39 17.47
C LYS A 18 -5.93 4.45 16.89
N MET A 19 -5.64 5.70 17.12
CA MET A 19 -6.16 6.81 16.36
C MET A 19 -5.07 7.24 15.37
N LEU A 20 -5.44 7.41 14.12
CA LEU A 20 -4.53 7.73 13.03
C LEU A 20 -4.87 9.11 12.47
N LEU A 21 -3.85 9.85 12.11
CA LEU A 21 -3.94 11.15 11.47
C LEU A 21 -3.27 11.04 10.10
N GLY A 22 -4.02 11.30 9.02
CA GLY A 22 -3.53 11.20 7.66
C GLY A 22 -3.02 12.54 7.15
N ILE A 23 -1.83 12.55 6.57
CA ILE A 23 -1.22 13.74 5.98
C ILE A 23 -1.40 13.70 4.47
N TYR A 24 -1.13 12.55 3.86
CA TYR A 24 -1.14 12.36 2.42
C TYR A 24 -1.61 10.95 2.04
N SER A 25 -2.34 10.87 0.96
CA SER A 25 -2.71 9.61 0.30
C SER A 25 -2.77 9.82 -1.20
N ALA A 26 -2.28 8.86 -1.96
CA ALA A 26 -2.53 8.78 -3.40
C ALA A 26 -2.85 7.32 -3.74
N ARG A 27 -3.94 7.12 -4.45
CA ARG A 27 -4.41 5.80 -4.87
C ARG A 27 -4.87 5.85 -6.31
N ILE A 28 -4.41 4.92 -7.11
CA ILE A 28 -4.90 4.70 -8.47
C ILE A 28 -5.80 3.48 -8.46
N ASN A 29 -7.03 3.66 -8.89
CA ASN A 29 -7.99 2.61 -9.12
C ASN A 29 -8.18 2.48 -10.62
N THR A 30 -7.92 1.31 -11.16
CA THR A 30 -8.37 0.97 -12.51
C THR A 30 -9.70 0.28 -12.35
N SER A 31 -10.76 0.92 -12.80
CA SER A 31 -12.08 0.30 -12.72
C SER A 31 -12.32 -0.64 -13.89
N GLU A 32 -11.82 -0.29 -15.07
CA GLU A 32 -12.00 -1.12 -16.26
C GLU A 32 -10.93 -0.81 -17.31
N PHE A 33 -10.37 -1.84 -17.89
CA PHE A 33 -9.55 -1.74 -19.10
C PHE A 33 -9.92 -2.93 -20.00
N ASP A 34 -10.49 -2.64 -21.16
CA ASP A 34 -10.94 -3.62 -22.11
C ASP A 34 -10.38 -3.29 -23.50
N ALA A 35 -9.97 -4.32 -24.22
CA ALA A 35 -9.47 -4.20 -25.59
C ALA A 35 -10.08 -5.30 -26.44
N SER A 36 -10.77 -4.93 -27.51
CA SER A 36 -11.33 -5.85 -28.49
C SER A 36 -10.73 -5.66 -29.88
N ILE A 37 -10.63 -6.73 -30.63
CA ILE A 37 -10.21 -6.71 -32.04
C ILE A 37 -11.40 -7.19 -32.86
N GLU A 38 -11.81 -6.36 -33.82
CA GLU A 38 -12.92 -6.65 -34.71
C GLU A 38 -12.47 -7.49 -35.93
N ASP A 39 -13.42 -8.01 -36.69
CA ASP A 39 -13.11 -8.84 -37.88
C ASP A 39 -12.33 -8.09 -39.00
N ASP A 40 -12.44 -6.77 -39.01
CA ASP A 40 -11.70 -5.87 -39.92
C ASP A 40 -10.32 -5.47 -39.39
N PHE A 41 -9.87 -6.11 -38.32
CA PHE A 41 -8.64 -5.82 -37.57
C PHE A 41 -8.62 -4.46 -36.87
N SER A 42 -9.71 -3.72 -36.88
CA SER A 42 -9.80 -2.53 -36.04
C SER A 42 -9.80 -2.95 -34.56
N GLN A 43 -9.24 -2.08 -33.69
CA GLN A 43 -9.11 -2.30 -32.27
C GLN A 43 -9.90 -1.22 -31.51
N THR A 44 -10.72 -1.65 -30.56
CA THR A 44 -11.41 -0.74 -29.66
C THR A 44 -10.84 -0.91 -28.25
N TRP A 45 -10.38 0.18 -27.67
CA TRP A 45 -9.80 0.24 -26.34
C TRP A 45 -10.66 1.11 -25.45
N ASN A 46 -11.15 0.53 -24.35
CA ASN A 46 -11.91 1.23 -23.33
C ASN A 46 -11.08 1.27 -22.05
N ALA A 47 -10.96 2.44 -21.46
CA ALA A 47 -10.26 2.62 -20.18
C ALA A 47 -11.09 3.51 -19.26
N ASP A 48 -11.19 3.11 -18.00
CA ASP A 48 -11.75 3.90 -16.90
C ASP A 48 -10.74 3.90 -15.77
N LEU A 49 -10.03 4.99 -15.61
CA LEU A 49 -9.00 5.19 -14.60
C LEU A 49 -9.49 6.22 -13.59
N GLN A 50 -9.34 5.92 -12.32
CA GLN A 50 -9.60 6.88 -11.26
C GLN A 50 -8.39 7.00 -10.34
N MET A 51 -8.00 8.23 -10.07
CA MET A 51 -6.98 8.58 -9.08
C MET A 51 -7.63 9.37 -7.95
N ASP A 52 -7.46 8.90 -6.72
CA ASP A 52 -7.91 9.58 -5.51
C ASP A 52 -6.69 10.06 -4.74
N ILE A 53 -6.62 11.37 -4.51
CA ILE A 53 -5.54 12.03 -3.76
C ILE A 53 -6.16 12.76 -2.57
N SER A 54 -5.48 12.70 -1.44
CA SER A 54 -5.67 13.60 -0.30
C SER A 54 -4.32 14.17 0.05
N GLY A 55 -4.18 15.50 -0.03
CA GLY A 55 -2.92 16.20 0.20
C GLY A 55 -2.90 17.55 -0.51
N PRO A 56 -1.86 18.35 -0.30
CA PRO A 56 -1.72 19.67 -0.88
C PRO A 56 -1.32 19.62 -2.36
N VAL A 57 -2.18 19.01 -3.17
CA VAL A 57 -1.95 18.79 -4.60
C VAL A 57 -3.12 19.35 -5.38
N THR A 58 -2.81 20.08 -6.45
CA THR A 58 -3.77 20.60 -7.43
C THR A 58 -3.31 20.25 -8.84
N ILE A 59 -4.26 20.17 -9.76
CA ILE A 59 -3.98 19.95 -11.18
C ILE A 59 -4.24 21.28 -11.91
N GLU A 60 -3.31 21.66 -12.76
CA GLU A 60 -3.56 22.66 -13.79
C GLU A 60 -4.11 21.98 -15.03
N TRP A 61 -5.10 22.61 -15.64
CA TRP A 61 -5.78 22.13 -16.82
C TRP A 61 -5.44 23.05 -18.00
N ASP A 62 -5.24 22.47 -19.16
CA ASP A 62 -5.05 23.24 -20.40
C ASP A 62 -6.41 23.71 -20.99
N GLU A 63 -6.34 24.36 -22.15
CA GLU A 63 -7.51 24.86 -22.86
C GLU A 63 -8.44 23.74 -23.41
N GLU A 64 -7.97 22.47 -23.41
CA GLU A 64 -8.70 21.30 -23.87
C GLU A 64 -9.22 20.44 -22.69
N ASP A 65 -9.24 20.99 -21.47
CA ASP A 65 -9.63 20.28 -20.23
C ASP A 65 -8.76 19.03 -19.96
N LYS A 66 -7.48 19.09 -20.30
CA LYS A 66 -6.49 18.04 -20.02
C LYS A 66 -5.53 18.46 -18.94
N PRO A 67 -5.06 17.48 -18.10
CA PRO A 67 -4.10 17.80 -17.05
C PRO A 67 -2.75 18.21 -17.68
N SER A 68 -2.35 19.45 -17.47
CA SER A 68 -1.10 20.02 -17.97
C SER A 68 0.03 19.98 -16.95
N ASP A 69 -0.28 20.15 -15.66
CA ASP A 69 0.72 20.08 -14.60
C ASP A 69 0.10 19.62 -13.27
N LEU A 70 0.96 19.07 -12.40
CA LEU A 70 0.62 18.66 -11.04
C LEU A 70 1.38 19.54 -10.05
N ILE A 71 0.67 20.48 -9.45
CA ILE A 71 1.26 21.42 -8.49
C ILE A 71 1.16 20.84 -7.09
N VAL A 72 2.29 20.77 -6.39
CA VAL A 72 2.38 20.39 -4.98
C VAL A 72 2.68 21.65 -4.16
N ASP A 73 1.78 22.00 -3.23
CA ASP A 73 2.03 23.07 -2.24
C ASP A 73 2.92 22.52 -1.11
N ASP A 74 4.23 22.57 -1.32
CA ASP A 74 5.25 22.08 -0.38
C ASP A 74 5.54 23.08 0.75
N ALA A 75 5.12 24.36 0.60
CA ALA A 75 5.32 25.40 1.60
C ALA A 75 4.80 25.02 3.01
N ARG A 76 3.78 24.15 3.07
CA ARG A 76 3.23 23.61 4.32
C ARG A 76 4.21 22.73 5.08
N PHE A 77 5.23 22.18 4.40
CA PHE A 77 6.19 21.20 4.95
C PHE A 77 7.61 21.74 5.09
N GLU A 78 7.86 23.02 4.71
CA GLU A 78 9.19 23.63 4.79
C GLU A 78 9.71 23.84 6.23
N SER A 79 8.81 23.87 7.21
CA SER A 79 9.19 24.05 8.62
C SER A 79 8.60 22.99 9.53
N VAL A 80 9.29 22.70 10.63
CA VAL A 80 8.78 21.79 11.68
C VAL A 80 7.45 22.27 12.24
N GLU A 81 7.27 23.57 12.40
CA GLU A 81 6.01 24.16 12.87
C GLU A 81 4.88 23.94 11.87
N GLY A 82 5.14 24.11 10.57
CA GLY A 82 4.20 23.82 9.49
C GLY A 82 3.77 22.35 9.49
N ILE A 83 4.72 21.43 9.59
CA ILE A 83 4.45 19.99 9.67
C ILE A 83 3.57 19.66 10.89
N VAL A 84 3.91 20.16 12.07
CA VAL A 84 3.14 19.93 13.29
C VAL A 84 1.72 20.49 13.16
N LYS A 85 1.59 21.70 12.61
CA LYS A 85 0.29 22.34 12.36
C LYS A 85 -0.57 21.51 11.39
N GLU A 86 0.03 21.01 10.32
CA GLU A 86 -0.66 20.18 9.33
C GLU A 86 -1.14 18.86 9.95
N ILE A 87 -0.30 18.19 10.74
CA ILE A 87 -0.66 16.95 11.46
C ILE A 87 -1.81 17.20 12.45
N LEU A 88 -1.74 18.27 13.22
CA LEU A 88 -2.75 18.55 14.25
C LEU A 88 -4.09 19.04 13.66
N ASN A 89 -4.05 19.73 12.54
CA ASN A 89 -5.25 20.26 11.87
C ASN A 89 -5.77 19.40 10.73
N THR A 90 -5.23 18.19 10.58
CA THR A 90 -5.73 17.28 9.55
C THR A 90 -7.20 16.93 9.78
N GLY A 91 -8.01 17.02 8.73
CA GLY A 91 -9.37 16.47 8.69
C GLY A 91 -9.40 14.96 8.44
N ASN A 92 -8.25 14.39 8.08
CA ASN A 92 -8.09 13.00 7.70
C ASN A 92 -7.83 12.16 8.95
N LYS A 93 -8.77 11.32 9.32
CA LYS A 93 -8.74 10.55 10.57
C LYS A 93 -9.04 9.09 10.30
N GLY A 94 -8.34 8.23 11.02
CA GLY A 94 -8.54 6.80 10.94
C GLY A 94 -8.54 6.14 12.30
N PHE A 95 -8.96 4.90 12.29
CA PHE A 95 -9.00 4.06 13.46
C PHE A 95 -8.44 2.68 13.13
N GLY A 96 -7.65 2.13 14.03
CA GLY A 96 -7.09 0.78 13.93
C GLY A 96 -7.12 0.05 15.26
N VAL A 97 -7.22 -1.26 15.18
CA VAL A 97 -7.22 -2.15 16.36
C VAL A 97 -6.20 -3.26 16.15
N ASP A 98 -5.45 -3.55 17.20
CA ASP A 98 -4.63 -4.75 17.30
C ASP A 98 -5.21 -5.65 18.39
N PHE A 99 -5.24 -6.92 18.13
CA PHE A 99 -5.61 -7.95 19.10
C PHE A 99 -4.56 -9.06 19.08
N GLY A 100 -4.18 -9.55 20.27
CA GLY A 100 -3.23 -10.65 20.39
C GLY A 100 -3.49 -11.50 21.61
N ALA A 101 -3.08 -12.75 21.51
CA ALA A 101 -3.18 -13.71 22.59
C ALA A 101 -1.93 -14.59 22.66
N VAL A 102 -1.56 -14.97 23.87
CA VAL A 102 -0.48 -15.92 24.15
C VAL A 102 -1.01 -16.98 25.13
N TYR A 103 -0.75 -18.24 24.81
CA TYR A 103 -1.10 -19.39 25.65
C TYR A 103 0.12 -20.26 25.94
N ASP A 104 0.43 -20.39 27.21
CA ASP A 104 1.50 -21.25 27.71
C ASP A 104 0.98 -22.68 27.89
N ILE A 105 1.19 -23.53 26.85
CA ILE A 105 0.72 -24.92 26.86
C ILE A 105 1.41 -25.69 28.02
N THR A 106 2.72 -25.46 28.13
CA THR A 106 3.55 -25.98 29.23
C THR A 106 4.51 -24.89 29.71
N ASP A 107 5.27 -25.12 30.77
CA ASP A 107 6.31 -24.20 31.24
C ASP A 107 7.42 -23.92 30.21
N ARG A 108 7.46 -24.74 29.13
CA ARG A 108 8.47 -24.62 28.07
C ARG A 108 7.91 -24.27 26.72
N LEU A 109 6.62 -24.52 26.48
CA LEU A 109 5.98 -24.36 25.17
C LEU A 109 4.88 -23.33 25.24
N SER A 110 5.04 -22.27 24.47
CA SER A 110 4.05 -21.20 24.32
C SER A 110 3.63 -21.06 22.86
N VAL A 111 2.37 -20.75 22.64
CA VAL A 111 1.82 -20.38 21.33
C VAL A 111 1.25 -18.97 21.40
N SER A 112 1.31 -18.26 20.28
CA SER A 112 0.79 -16.90 20.17
C SER A 112 0.06 -16.72 18.86
N ALA A 113 -0.93 -15.83 18.87
CA ALA A 113 -1.57 -15.34 17.66
C ALA A 113 -1.91 -13.85 17.83
N ALA A 114 -1.82 -13.08 16.74
CA ALA A 114 -2.23 -11.70 16.75
C ALA A 114 -2.76 -11.26 15.37
N VAL A 115 -3.67 -10.29 15.43
CA VAL A 115 -4.12 -9.49 14.28
C VAL A 115 -3.75 -8.05 14.58
N THR A 116 -3.09 -7.39 13.65
CA THR A 116 -2.63 -6.01 13.81
C THR A 116 -3.16 -5.12 12.70
N ASP A 117 -3.35 -3.84 13.00
CA ASP A 117 -3.76 -2.80 12.04
C ASP A 117 -5.11 -3.06 11.35
N LEU A 118 -6.04 -3.76 12.02
CA LEU A 118 -7.38 -3.93 11.49
C LEU A 118 -8.14 -2.60 11.62
N GLY A 119 -8.36 -1.92 10.49
CA GLY A 119 -8.95 -0.59 10.52
C GLY A 119 -9.02 0.08 9.16
N TYR A 120 -9.25 1.39 9.21
CA TYR A 120 -9.42 2.23 8.01
C TYR A 120 -8.95 3.66 8.28
N MET A 121 -8.78 4.43 7.20
CA MET A 121 -8.52 5.86 7.17
C MET A 121 -9.56 6.55 6.30
N ASP A 122 -10.21 7.57 6.85
CA ASP A 122 -11.10 8.48 6.10
C ASP A 122 -10.32 9.70 5.64
N TRP A 123 -10.42 10.00 4.36
CA TRP A 123 -9.79 11.13 3.69
C TRP A 123 -10.88 12.14 3.34
N LYS A 124 -10.83 13.32 3.98
CA LYS A 124 -11.88 14.36 3.89
C LYS A 124 -11.32 15.76 3.63
N LYS A 125 -10.01 15.94 3.82
CA LYS A 125 -9.32 17.21 3.66
C LYS A 125 -8.39 17.16 2.44
N ASP A 126 -8.32 18.26 1.71
CA ASP A 126 -7.46 18.43 0.54
C ASP A 126 -7.65 17.26 -0.47
N ILE A 127 -8.91 17.04 -0.86
CA ILE A 127 -9.30 15.94 -1.74
C ILE A 127 -9.22 16.39 -3.20
N LEU A 128 -8.63 15.53 -4.01
CA LEU A 128 -8.61 15.61 -5.45
C LEU A 128 -8.88 14.20 -6.01
N ASN A 129 -9.99 14.04 -6.70
CA ASN A 129 -10.28 12.83 -7.45
C ASN A 129 -10.26 13.18 -8.93
N VAL A 130 -9.47 12.44 -9.71
CA VAL A 130 -9.41 12.59 -11.16
C VAL A 130 -9.85 11.28 -11.78
N LYS A 131 -10.84 11.37 -12.63
CA LYS A 131 -11.33 10.25 -13.42
C LYS A 131 -11.02 10.50 -14.89
N GLY A 132 -10.34 9.58 -15.55
CA GLY A 132 -10.08 9.57 -16.98
C GLY A 132 -10.84 8.42 -17.64
N VAL A 133 -11.73 8.74 -18.56
CA VAL A 133 -12.46 7.74 -19.36
C VAL A 133 -12.05 7.88 -20.81
N SER A 134 -11.64 6.79 -21.42
CA SER A 134 -11.30 6.74 -22.85
C SER A 134 -12.09 5.64 -23.55
N GLN A 135 -12.58 5.98 -24.73
CA GLN A 135 -13.00 5.01 -25.73
C GLN A 135 -12.27 5.35 -27.03
N PHE A 136 -11.25 4.59 -27.34
CA PHE A 136 -10.40 4.82 -28.48
C PHE A 136 -10.55 3.67 -29.49
N LYS A 137 -10.85 4.01 -30.77
CA LYS A 137 -10.92 3.04 -31.85
C LYS A 137 -9.75 3.26 -32.80
N PHE A 138 -8.88 2.27 -32.91
CA PHE A 138 -7.79 2.24 -33.87
C PHE A 138 -8.21 1.40 -35.09
N THR A 139 -8.20 2.02 -36.26
CA THR A 139 -8.59 1.38 -37.53
C THR A 139 -7.40 0.98 -38.40
N GLY A 140 -6.20 1.11 -37.83
CA GLY A 140 -4.94 0.93 -38.57
C GLY A 140 -4.46 2.24 -39.21
N GLU A 141 -3.17 2.31 -39.44
CA GLU A 141 -2.52 3.43 -40.12
C GLU A 141 -1.92 2.97 -41.46
N ASN A 142 -2.02 3.84 -42.48
CA ASN A 142 -1.38 3.57 -43.75
C ASN A 142 0.12 3.92 -43.67
N ILE A 143 0.97 2.92 -43.65
CA ILE A 143 2.43 3.08 -43.60
C ILE A 143 3.08 3.16 -44.98
N GLN A 144 2.30 3.23 -46.06
CA GLN A 144 2.83 3.28 -47.40
C GLN A 144 3.70 4.52 -47.64
N ASP A 145 3.28 5.66 -47.11
CA ASP A 145 4.01 6.94 -47.23
C ASP A 145 5.37 6.88 -46.50
N VAL A 146 5.46 6.13 -45.41
CA VAL A 146 6.73 5.87 -44.71
C VAL A 146 7.62 4.97 -45.55
N TYR A 147 7.06 3.92 -46.14
CA TYR A 147 7.81 3.01 -46.97
C TYR A 147 8.34 3.71 -48.25
N GLU A 148 7.57 4.65 -48.80
CA GLU A 148 7.95 5.48 -49.93
C GLU A 148 8.90 6.63 -49.58
N GLY A 149 9.18 6.86 -48.25
CA GLY A 149 10.06 7.90 -47.75
C GLY A 149 9.47 9.31 -47.80
N SER A 150 8.15 9.44 -47.95
CA SER A 150 7.41 10.71 -47.98
C SER A 150 6.88 11.14 -46.62
N ALA A 151 6.88 10.25 -45.59
CA ALA A 151 6.52 10.54 -44.23
C ALA A 151 7.52 9.92 -43.24
N ASP A 152 7.65 10.54 -42.04
CA ASP A 152 8.44 9.98 -40.95
C ASP A 152 7.57 9.08 -40.07
N PHE A 153 8.09 7.92 -39.71
CA PHE A 153 7.42 6.99 -38.82
C PHE A 153 7.13 7.60 -37.45
N ASN A 154 8.02 8.46 -36.97
CA ASN A 154 7.82 9.16 -35.67
C ASN A 154 6.62 10.09 -35.73
N ASP A 155 6.33 10.75 -36.86
CA ASP A 155 5.16 11.60 -37.03
C ASP A 155 3.86 10.81 -36.89
N ILE A 156 3.83 9.60 -37.50
CA ILE A 156 2.68 8.70 -37.36
C ILE A 156 2.49 8.25 -35.92
N VAL A 157 3.57 7.86 -35.23
CA VAL A 157 3.49 7.46 -33.80
C VAL A 157 3.03 8.62 -32.94
N THR A 158 3.54 9.83 -33.18
CA THR A 158 3.14 11.02 -32.44
C THR A 158 1.65 11.34 -32.65
N ALA A 159 1.19 11.36 -33.89
CA ALA A 159 -0.22 11.60 -34.22
C ALA A 159 -1.15 10.55 -33.58
N TYR A 160 -0.71 9.27 -33.56
CA TYR A 160 -1.43 8.21 -32.88
C TYR A 160 -1.53 8.44 -31.36
N MET A 161 -0.41 8.79 -30.72
CA MET A 161 -0.37 9.08 -29.28
C MET A 161 -1.23 10.31 -28.94
N ASP A 162 -1.18 11.35 -29.75
CA ASP A 162 -2.01 12.54 -29.60
C ASP A 162 -3.51 12.20 -29.74
N SER A 163 -3.85 11.35 -30.69
CA SER A 163 -5.21 10.86 -30.89
C SER A 163 -5.70 10.01 -29.69
N LEU A 164 -4.85 9.16 -29.16
CA LEU A 164 -5.14 8.37 -27.95
C LEU A 164 -5.35 9.28 -26.73
N ILE A 165 -4.44 10.22 -26.50
CA ILE A 165 -4.54 11.17 -25.39
C ILE A 165 -5.78 12.06 -25.53
N SER A 166 -6.08 12.52 -26.76
CA SER A 166 -7.26 13.34 -27.00
C SER A 166 -8.58 12.61 -26.85
N SER A 167 -8.58 11.27 -26.94
CA SER A 167 -9.76 10.45 -26.65
C SER A 167 -10.13 10.36 -25.17
N ILE A 168 -9.21 10.75 -24.26
CA ILE A 168 -9.44 10.66 -22.83
C ILE A 168 -10.23 11.90 -22.37
N THR A 169 -11.39 11.66 -21.77
CA THR A 169 -12.16 12.70 -21.08
C THR A 169 -11.83 12.65 -19.60
N PHE A 170 -11.34 13.76 -19.07
CA PHE A 170 -11.03 13.90 -17.66
C PHE A 170 -12.15 14.58 -16.89
N THR A 171 -12.35 14.17 -15.66
CA THR A 171 -13.30 14.79 -14.72
C THR A 171 -12.66 14.92 -13.35
N GLU A 172 -12.63 16.14 -12.83
CA GLU A 172 -12.19 16.41 -11.47
C GLU A 172 -13.38 16.44 -10.51
N THR A 173 -13.21 15.84 -9.34
CA THR A 173 -14.16 15.95 -8.23
C THR A 173 -13.43 16.06 -6.90
N LYS A 174 -14.15 16.40 -5.83
CA LYS A 174 -13.60 16.53 -4.46
C LYS A 174 -14.43 15.68 -3.50
N GLN A 175 -14.58 14.42 -3.82
CA GLN A 175 -15.37 13.47 -3.02
C GLN A 175 -14.51 12.79 -1.97
N PRO A 176 -14.88 12.83 -0.69
CA PRO A 176 -14.21 12.07 0.36
C PRO A 176 -14.13 10.59 0.02
N PHE A 177 -13.05 9.95 0.43
CA PHE A 177 -12.85 8.51 0.24
C PHE A 177 -12.25 7.86 1.48
N SER A 178 -12.34 6.53 1.55
CA SER A 178 -11.75 5.76 2.65
C SER A 178 -10.79 4.71 2.10
N THR A 179 -9.71 4.47 2.85
CA THR A 179 -8.77 3.39 2.56
C THR A 179 -8.72 2.42 3.74
N LYS A 180 -8.69 1.12 3.45
CA LYS A 180 -8.43 0.08 4.47
C LYS A 180 -6.96 0.12 4.87
N LEU A 181 -6.67 -0.12 6.14
CA LEU A 181 -5.28 -0.33 6.56
C LEU A 181 -4.79 -1.70 6.08
N SER A 182 -3.51 -1.77 5.79
CA SER A 182 -2.85 -3.05 5.53
C SER A 182 -2.72 -3.80 6.86
N TYR A 183 -3.57 -4.78 7.08
CA TYR A 183 -3.59 -5.54 8.33
C TYR A 183 -2.67 -6.76 8.26
N GLY A 184 -2.20 -7.20 9.42
CA GLY A 184 -1.34 -8.38 9.56
C GLY A 184 -1.95 -9.44 10.46
N ILE A 185 -1.74 -10.70 10.10
CA ILE A 185 -2.05 -11.85 10.94
C ILE A 185 -0.74 -12.56 11.26
N SER A 186 -0.51 -12.88 12.53
CA SER A 186 0.65 -13.65 12.97
C SER A 186 0.25 -14.84 13.83
N ALA A 187 1.01 -15.90 13.70
CA ALA A 187 0.93 -17.07 14.58
C ALA A 187 2.36 -17.54 14.90
N GLY A 188 2.63 -17.79 16.17
CA GLY A 188 3.96 -18.14 16.64
C GLY A 188 3.96 -19.28 17.64
N VAL A 189 5.07 -20.00 17.66
CA VAL A 189 5.38 -21.05 18.65
C VAL A 189 6.76 -20.73 19.21
N SER A 190 6.89 -20.79 20.53
CA SER A 190 8.18 -20.63 21.22
C SER A 190 8.40 -21.83 22.16
N TYR A 191 9.61 -22.39 22.10
CA TYR A 191 10.01 -23.50 22.94
C TYR A 191 11.30 -23.19 23.71
N ASN A 192 11.22 -23.21 25.04
CA ASN A 192 12.35 -22.99 25.93
C ASN A 192 13.12 -24.29 26.13
N LEU A 193 14.24 -24.48 25.43
CA LEU A 193 15.14 -25.61 25.59
C LEU A 193 15.83 -25.59 26.96
N ALA A 194 16.20 -24.39 27.41
CA ALA A 194 16.82 -24.13 28.70
C ALA A 194 16.33 -22.78 29.25
N LYS A 195 16.66 -22.47 30.51
CA LYS A 195 16.31 -21.18 31.14
C LYS A 195 16.84 -19.96 30.38
N SER A 196 17.92 -20.16 29.63
CA SER A 196 18.62 -19.11 28.89
C SER A 196 18.51 -19.24 27.39
N PHE A 197 17.89 -20.31 26.87
CA PHE A 197 17.88 -20.56 25.43
C PHE A 197 16.51 -21.00 24.95
N SER A 198 16.00 -20.30 23.92
CA SER A 198 14.72 -20.61 23.30
C SER A 198 14.80 -20.66 21.76
N LEU A 199 13.95 -21.46 21.17
CA LEU A 199 13.69 -21.54 19.75
C LEU A 199 12.30 -21.00 19.46
N GLY A 200 12.14 -20.34 18.31
CA GLY A 200 10.86 -19.79 17.88
C GLY A 200 10.59 -20.03 16.41
N VAL A 201 9.31 -20.20 16.11
CA VAL A 201 8.77 -20.19 14.74
C VAL A 201 7.66 -19.15 14.72
N LEU A 202 7.71 -18.25 13.74
CA LEU A 202 6.70 -17.22 13.55
C LEU A 202 6.27 -17.19 12.09
N SER A 203 4.98 -17.36 11.83
CA SER A 203 4.35 -17.06 10.56
C SER A 203 3.71 -15.68 10.67
N TYR A 204 3.94 -14.83 9.68
CA TYR A 204 3.34 -13.51 9.57
C TYR A 204 2.85 -13.29 8.15
N THR A 205 1.57 -12.98 8.01
CA THR A 205 0.95 -12.63 6.73
C THR A 205 0.41 -11.21 6.80
N ARG A 206 0.88 -10.34 5.91
CA ARG A 206 0.38 -8.98 5.74
C ARG A 206 -0.51 -8.91 4.51
N PHE A 207 -1.73 -8.45 4.69
CA PHE A 207 -2.70 -8.23 3.63
C PHE A 207 -2.63 -6.78 3.17
N LEU A 208 -2.31 -6.63 1.89
CA LEU A 208 -2.32 -5.38 1.15
C LEU A 208 -3.54 -5.42 0.23
N ASP A 209 -4.07 -4.31 -0.18
CA ASP A 209 -5.35 -4.22 -0.92
C ASP A 209 -5.60 -5.37 -1.92
N SER A 210 -4.68 -5.61 -2.87
CA SER A 210 -4.83 -6.63 -3.93
C SER A 210 -3.87 -7.84 -3.80
N ARG A 211 -3.05 -7.89 -2.76
CA ARG A 211 -2.01 -8.92 -2.60
C ARG A 211 -1.68 -9.17 -1.14
N TYR A 212 -1.00 -10.26 -0.84
CA TYR A 212 -0.49 -10.55 0.49
C TYR A 212 1.02 -10.82 0.46
N GLN A 213 1.66 -10.52 1.57
CA GLN A 213 3.05 -10.85 1.84
C GLN A 213 3.10 -11.82 3.01
N GLU A 214 3.75 -12.94 2.82
CA GLU A 214 3.93 -13.96 3.84
C GLU A 214 5.41 -14.09 4.22
N ALA A 215 5.67 -14.25 5.51
CA ALA A 215 6.98 -14.47 6.07
C ALA A 215 6.94 -15.59 7.10
N LEU A 216 7.85 -16.55 6.97
CA LEU A 216 8.10 -17.58 7.96
C LEU A 216 9.48 -17.35 8.56
N THR A 217 9.52 -17.14 9.87
CA THR A 217 10.77 -16.88 10.61
C THR A 217 11.07 -18.00 11.59
N LEU A 218 12.27 -18.53 11.51
CA LEU A 218 12.85 -19.41 12.52
C LEU A 218 13.83 -18.58 13.36
N SER A 219 13.79 -18.70 14.68
CA SER A 219 14.66 -17.94 15.57
C SER A 219 15.27 -18.80 16.66
N ALA A 220 16.49 -18.41 17.06
CA ALA A 220 17.18 -18.93 18.24
C ALA A 220 17.59 -17.74 19.12
N ASN A 221 17.20 -17.76 20.39
CA ASN A 221 17.43 -16.65 21.30
C ASN A 221 18.17 -17.17 22.54
N LEU A 222 19.28 -16.50 22.86
CA LEU A 222 20.05 -16.71 24.08
C LEU A 222 19.89 -15.48 24.98
N ASN A 223 19.52 -15.72 26.24
CA ASN A 223 19.38 -14.64 27.23
C ASN A 223 20.15 -15.05 28.52
N LEU A 224 21.32 -14.50 28.68
CA LEU A 224 22.11 -14.66 29.90
C LEU A 224 21.76 -13.53 30.87
N ARG A 225 20.91 -13.82 31.81
CA ARG A 225 20.39 -12.87 32.81
C ARG A 225 21.44 -11.85 33.23
N ASN A 226 21.14 -10.55 33.07
CA ASN A 226 21.94 -9.40 33.46
C ASN A 226 23.34 -9.26 32.79
N LEU A 227 23.70 -10.06 31.80
CA LEU A 227 24.94 -9.95 31.08
C LEU A 227 24.72 -9.49 29.64
N PHE A 228 24.10 -10.29 28.82
CA PHE A 228 23.75 -9.95 27.45
C PHE A 228 22.64 -10.86 26.92
N SER A 229 22.00 -10.40 25.86
CA SER A 229 21.12 -11.24 25.04
C SER A 229 21.61 -11.29 23.58
N ALA A 230 21.44 -12.43 22.95
CA ALA A 230 21.76 -12.59 21.53
C ALA A 230 20.61 -13.32 20.83
N SER A 231 20.36 -12.94 19.60
CA SER A 231 19.34 -13.58 18.76
C SER A 231 19.88 -13.82 17.36
N LEU A 232 19.47 -14.95 16.78
CA LEU A 232 19.70 -15.30 15.39
C LEU A 232 18.34 -15.65 14.79
N ALA A 233 18.02 -15.13 13.62
CA ALA A 233 16.79 -15.42 12.91
C ALA A 233 17.04 -15.66 11.43
N TYR A 234 16.31 -16.59 10.86
CA TYR A 234 16.21 -16.81 9.42
C TYR A 234 14.77 -16.61 8.98
N THR A 235 14.55 -15.74 8.00
CA THR A 235 13.21 -15.44 7.49
C THR A 235 13.13 -15.76 6.00
N ALA A 236 12.17 -16.62 5.64
CA ALA A 236 11.75 -16.85 4.27
C ALA A 236 10.46 -16.07 4.00
N THR A 237 10.40 -15.36 2.89
CA THR A 237 9.19 -14.69 2.40
C THR A 237 8.75 -15.31 1.08
N ASN A 238 7.52 -15.01 0.62
CA ASN A 238 7.07 -15.43 -0.71
C ASN A 238 7.88 -14.82 -1.87
N TYR A 239 8.73 -13.80 -1.59
CA TYR A 239 9.58 -13.13 -2.59
C TYR A 239 11.08 -13.37 -2.40
N ARG A 240 11.52 -13.70 -1.18
CA ARG A 240 12.94 -13.88 -0.82
C ARG A 240 13.12 -14.97 0.22
N ARG A 241 14.27 -15.71 0.14
CA ARG A 241 14.59 -16.81 1.04
C ARG A 241 15.99 -16.68 1.68
N ASP A 242 16.54 -15.49 1.71
CA ASP A 242 17.94 -15.21 2.10
C ASP A 242 18.09 -14.20 3.24
N ASN A 243 17.02 -13.98 4.01
CA ASN A 243 17.07 -12.99 5.09
C ASN A 243 17.58 -13.64 6.39
N ILE A 244 18.77 -13.24 6.80
CA ILE A 244 19.35 -13.63 8.09
C ILE A 244 19.42 -12.40 8.98
N GLY A 245 18.84 -12.48 10.16
CA GLY A 245 18.85 -11.45 11.19
C GLY A 245 19.70 -11.88 12.38
N PHE A 246 20.45 -10.94 12.93
CA PHE A 246 21.28 -11.14 14.10
C PHE A 246 21.12 -9.92 15.03
N GLY A 247 21.03 -10.15 16.32
CA GLY A 247 20.88 -9.11 17.34
C GLY A 247 21.69 -9.42 18.58
N ILE A 248 22.25 -8.38 19.19
CA ILE A 248 22.91 -8.42 20.51
C ILE A 248 22.39 -7.23 21.32
N ALA A 249 22.09 -7.45 22.59
CA ALA A 249 21.70 -6.42 23.54
C ALA A 249 22.26 -6.70 24.94
#